data_37a1fb6d195ff002864b1e8027857513
#
_entry.id   37a1fb6d195ff002864b1e8027857513
#
_cell.length_a   1.000
_cell.length_b   1.000
_cell.length_c   1.000
_cell.angle_alpha   90.00
_cell.angle_beta   90.00
_cell.angle_gamma   90.00
#
_symmetry.space_group_name_H-M   'P 1'
#
loop_
_entity.id
_entity.type
_entity.pdbx_description
1 polymer ?
#
loop_
_entity_poly.entity_id
_entity_poly.type
_entity_poly.pdbx_seq_one_letter_code
_entity_poly.pdbx_strand_id
1 'polypeptide(L)'
;MGSLYVSKSSSLTPSNFQVPTSQPGDRNFHWQVRPARLEDVSSVAEVLADSFHSREGFFGWTYPLLRVGIYEDIRHRIHATAPHHVCLVAVEKTAQNENTGMYSHDSTLGIAGTVELALRTIPLGTTCSFTSYRQGYQYPYLSNLAVHTTRRRQGIAGKLLLSCEQVAKSWGFDDLFLHVLENNHQARQLYLKLGYQLEQIDTSWSHWLFKQPRQMLLHKHLKSSNSN
;
A
#
# COMPACT_ATOMS: atom_id res chain seq x y z
N MET A 1 -25.94 -36.23 -0.08
CA MET A 1 -24.55 -36.42 0.36
C MET A 1 -23.78 -35.16 -0.05
N GLY A 2 -23.69 -34.21 0.84
CA GLY A 2 -23.03 -32.92 0.63
C GLY A 2 -21.68 -32.94 1.33
N SER A 3 -20.61 -32.83 0.56
CA SER A 3 -19.26 -32.72 1.09
C SER A 3 -18.99 -31.27 1.52
N LEU A 4 -18.81 -31.07 2.82
CA LEU A 4 -18.36 -29.82 3.42
C LEU A 4 -16.85 -29.67 3.17
N TYR A 5 -16.49 -28.74 2.31
CA TYR A 5 -15.10 -28.27 2.18
C TYR A 5 -14.77 -27.37 3.38
N VAL A 6 -14.11 -27.93 4.38
CA VAL A 6 -13.50 -27.18 5.47
C VAL A 6 -12.18 -26.64 4.97
N SER A 7 -12.15 -25.36 4.64
CA SER A 7 -10.92 -24.63 4.35
C SER A 7 -10.10 -24.48 5.64
N LYS A 8 -8.93 -25.11 5.70
CA LYS A 8 -7.95 -24.89 6.75
C LYS A 8 -7.42 -23.46 6.67
N SER A 9 -7.91 -22.61 7.56
CA SER A 9 -7.29 -21.30 7.84
C SER A 9 -5.97 -21.52 8.59
N SER A 10 -4.86 -21.54 7.89
CA SER A 10 -3.54 -21.40 8.50
C SER A 10 -3.35 -19.92 8.87
N SER A 11 -3.39 -19.64 10.17
CA SER A 11 -3.06 -18.34 10.74
C SER A 11 -1.58 -18.03 10.51
N LEU A 12 -1.27 -17.29 9.46
CA LEU A 12 0.06 -16.72 9.25
C LEU A 12 0.20 -15.51 10.18
N THR A 13 0.94 -15.68 11.25
CA THR A 13 1.36 -14.57 12.10
C THR A 13 2.32 -13.65 11.34
N PRO A 14 2.31 -12.32 11.62
CA PRO A 14 3.15 -11.33 10.90
C PRO A 14 4.66 -11.61 10.96
N SER A 15 5.12 -12.48 11.86
CA SER A 15 6.53 -12.81 12.10
C SER A 15 7.17 -13.67 11.00
N ASN A 16 6.42 -14.30 10.10
CA ASN A 16 6.96 -15.21 9.07
C ASN A 16 6.88 -14.65 7.64
N PHE A 17 6.59 -13.36 7.48
CA PHE A 17 6.56 -12.75 6.16
C PHE A 17 7.98 -12.39 5.71
N GLN A 18 8.59 -13.23 4.88
CA GLN A 18 9.81 -12.92 4.16
C GLN A 18 9.44 -12.31 2.81
N VAL A 19 9.69 -11.00 2.65
CA VAL A 19 9.67 -10.37 1.32
C VAL A 19 10.78 -11.02 0.50
N PRO A 20 10.48 -11.60 -0.69
CA PRO A 20 11.52 -12.20 -1.53
C PRO A 20 12.62 -11.19 -1.81
N THR A 21 13.84 -11.57 -1.51
CA THR A 21 15.03 -10.78 -1.85
C THR A 21 15.15 -10.68 -3.37
N SER A 22 15.36 -9.46 -3.85
CA SER A 22 15.56 -9.08 -5.26
C SER A 22 16.40 -10.09 -6.03
N GLN A 23 15.96 -10.42 -7.27
CA GLN A 23 16.73 -11.25 -8.19
C GLN A 23 18.09 -10.63 -8.52
N PRO A 24 19.15 -11.46 -8.73
CA PRO A 24 20.47 -10.98 -9.08
C PRO A 24 20.45 -10.46 -10.52
N GLY A 25 20.37 -9.13 -10.70
CA GLY A 25 20.37 -8.47 -12.00
C GLY A 25 20.12 -6.96 -11.94
N ASP A 26 19.52 -6.48 -10.88
CA ASP A 26 19.11 -5.07 -10.74
C ASP A 26 20.25 -4.24 -10.10
N ARG A 27 21.04 -3.61 -10.94
CA ARG A 27 22.04 -2.64 -10.52
C ARG A 27 21.34 -1.39 -9.96
N ASN A 28 21.61 -1.05 -8.72
CA ASN A 28 21.27 0.21 -8.02
C ASN A 28 19.94 0.30 -7.27
N PHE A 29 19.49 -0.74 -6.55
CA PHE A 29 18.42 -0.50 -5.58
C PHE A 29 18.93 -0.51 -4.14
N HIS A 30 19.16 0.67 -3.60
CA HIS A 30 19.48 0.89 -2.18
C HIS A 30 18.26 0.73 -1.25
N TRP A 31 17.06 0.38 -1.78
CA TRP A 31 15.82 0.35 -1.04
C TRP A 31 15.41 -1.08 -0.66
N GLN A 32 15.09 -1.28 0.61
CA GLN A 32 14.47 -2.49 1.13
C GLN A 32 13.01 -2.20 1.51
N VAL A 33 12.10 -3.10 1.16
CA VAL A 33 10.70 -3.05 1.61
C VAL A 33 10.51 -4.06 2.72
N ARG A 34 9.86 -3.62 3.82
CA ARG A 34 9.52 -4.45 4.97
C ARG A 34 8.20 -4.01 5.60
N PRO A 35 7.55 -4.86 6.41
CA PRO A 35 6.44 -4.42 7.24
C PRO A 35 6.85 -3.27 8.16
N ALA A 36 5.92 -2.33 8.34
CA ALA A 36 6.10 -1.22 9.29
C ALA A 36 6.08 -1.74 10.72
N ARG A 37 6.89 -1.13 11.57
CA ARG A 37 6.96 -1.36 13.01
C ARG A 37 6.37 -0.18 13.77
N LEU A 38 6.11 -0.34 15.06
CA LEU A 38 5.61 0.76 15.88
C LEU A 38 6.57 1.96 15.92
N GLU A 39 7.86 1.71 15.88
CA GLU A 39 8.91 2.74 15.80
C GLU A 39 8.83 3.58 14.50
N ASP A 40 8.25 3.04 13.43
CA ASP A 40 8.11 3.69 12.13
C ASP A 40 6.93 4.66 12.06
N VAL A 41 5.96 4.58 12.98
CA VAL A 41 4.67 5.29 12.90
C VAL A 41 4.84 6.78 12.70
N SER A 42 5.77 7.41 13.42
CA SER A 42 6.02 8.86 13.31
C SER A 42 6.50 9.25 11.91
N SER A 43 7.45 8.49 11.36
CA SER A 43 8.01 8.73 10.01
C SER A 43 6.99 8.41 8.91
N VAL A 44 6.19 7.37 9.07
CA VAL A 44 5.09 7.04 8.15
C VAL A 44 4.05 8.18 8.13
N ALA A 45 3.65 8.68 9.31
CA ALA A 45 2.70 9.79 9.41
C ALA A 45 3.25 11.07 8.75
N GLU A 46 4.55 11.32 8.86
CA GLU A 46 5.20 12.46 8.20
C GLU A 46 5.18 12.32 6.67
N VAL A 47 5.58 11.16 6.13
CA VAL A 47 5.56 10.89 4.68
C VAL A 47 4.15 11.01 4.11
N LEU A 48 3.13 10.54 4.82
CA LEU A 48 1.73 10.66 4.40
C LEU A 48 1.26 12.11 4.45
N ALA A 49 1.52 12.82 5.54
CA ALA A 49 1.12 14.22 5.69
C ALA A 49 1.75 15.09 4.58
N ASP A 50 3.04 14.92 4.29
CA ASP A 50 3.75 15.64 3.23
C ASP A 50 3.25 15.28 1.82
N SER A 51 2.75 14.06 1.62
CA SER A 51 2.29 13.61 0.31
C SER A 51 0.88 14.07 -0.02
N PHE A 52 0.02 14.20 0.96
CA PHE A 52 -1.40 14.56 0.77
C PHE A 52 -1.71 16.02 1.03
N HIS A 53 -0.83 16.74 1.76
CA HIS A 53 -1.04 18.13 2.10
C HIS A 53 0.24 18.93 1.87
N SER A 54 0.13 19.95 1.02
CA SER A 54 1.21 20.93 0.85
C SER A 54 1.37 21.75 2.15
N ARG A 55 2.59 21.83 2.68
CA ARG A 55 2.93 22.73 3.79
C ARG A 55 2.77 24.21 3.38
N GLU A 56 2.79 24.47 2.07
CA GLU A 56 2.65 25.79 1.46
C GLU A 56 1.20 25.97 1.00
N GLY A 57 0.42 26.73 1.74
CA GLY A 57 -0.96 27.05 1.38
C GLY A 57 -1.76 27.62 2.55
N PHE A 58 -2.96 28.12 2.24
CA PHE A 58 -3.88 28.75 3.22
C PHE A 58 -4.21 27.84 4.41
N PHE A 59 -4.13 26.53 4.26
CA PHE A 59 -4.39 25.53 5.30
C PHE A 59 -3.12 24.95 5.94
N GLY A 60 -1.94 25.53 5.73
CA GLY A 60 -0.68 25.05 6.32
C GLY A 60 -0.70 24.95 7.85
N TRP A 61 -1.52 25.78 8.53
CA TRP A 61 -1.70 25.74 9.98
C TRP A 61 -2.39 24.46 10.49
N THR A 62 -3.15 23.75 9.64
CA THR A 62 -3.80 22.48 10.01
C THR A 62 -2.85 21.29 9.94
N TYR A 63 -1.66 21.45 9.34
CA TYR A 63 -0.69 20.38 9.14
C TYR A 63 -0.30 19.63 10.42
N PRO A 64 -0.01 20.29 11.56
CA PRO A 64 0.32 19.58 12.80
C PRO A 64 -0.83 18.70 13.29
N LEU A 65 -2.07 19.21 13.23
CA LEU A 65 -3.26 18.48 13.67
C LEU A 65 -3.53 17.26 12.76
N LEU A 66 -3.38 17.44 11.45
CA LEU A 66 -3.51 16.37 10.48
C LEU A 66 -2.48 15.27 10.73
N ARG A 67 -1.22 15.65 10.98
CA ARG A 67 -0.14 14.70 11.28
C ARG A 67 -0.46 13.87 12.53
N VAL A 68 -1.00 14.49 13.58
CA VAL A 68 -1.42 13.78 14.79
C VAL A 68 -2.56 12.79 14.48
N GLY A 69 -3.57 13.20 13.71
CA GLY A 69 -4.67 12.32 13.32
C GLY A 69 -4.18 11.12 12.51
N ILE A 70 -3.30 11.33 11.54
CA ILE A 70 -2.68 10.25 10.75
C ILE A 70 -1.84 9.33 11.65
N TYR A 71 -1.07 9.90 12.58
CA TYR A 71 -0.24 9.14 13.51
C TYR A 71 -1.07 8.16 14.35
N GLU A 72 -2.15 8.64 14.99
CA GLU A 72 -3.02 7.82 15.83
C GLU A 72 -3.74 6.73 15.00
N ASP A 73 -4.21 7.07 13.81
CA ASP A 73 -4.88 6.11 12.92
C ASP A 73 -3.92 4.98 12.50
N ILE A 74 -2.70 5.30 12.07
CA ILE A 74 -1.69 4.30 11.69
C ILE A 74 -1.26 3.48 12.89
N ARG A 75 -1.01 4.12 14.03
CA ARG A 75 -0.64 3.44 15.27
C ARG A 75 -1.70 2.41 15.65
N HIS A 76 -2.97 2.80 15.62
CA HIS A 76 -4.08 1.91 15.91
C HIS A 76 -4.12 0.71 14.93
N ARG A 77 -3.94 0.94 13.64
CA ARG A 77 -3.96 -0.12 12.62
C ARG A 77 -2.79 -1.09 12.74
N ILE A 78 -1.57 -0.59 13.02
CA ILE A 78 -0.40 -1.44 13.23
C ILE A 78 -0.56 -2.28 14.50
N HIS A 79 -1.17 -1.73 15.56
CA HIS A 79 -1.48 -2.46 16.79
C HIS A 79 -2.60 -3.49 16.64
N ALA A 80 -3.59 -3.22 15.84
CA ALA A 80 -4.83 -3.99 15.77
C ALA A 80 -4.66 -5.42 15.21
N THR A 81 -3.47 -5.84 14.80
CA THR A 81 -3.16 -7.18 14.27
C THR A 81 -4.32 -7.79 13.45
N ALA A 82 -4.97 -6.95 12.63
CA ALA A 82 -6.10 -7.41 11.83
C ALA A 82 -5.62 -8.44 10.81
N PRO A 83 -6.31 -9.58 10.65
CA PRO A 83 -5.95 -10.54 9.62
C PRO A 83 -6.03 -9.85 8.24
N HIS A 84 -5.07 -10.14 7.38
CA HIS A 84 -4.99 -9.55 6.04
C HIS A 84 -4.94 -8.00 6.02
N HIS A 85 -4.13 -7.45 6.88
CA HIS A 85 -3.74 -6.04 6.89
C HIS A 85 -2.22 -5.93 7.03
N VAL A 86 -1.59 -5.12 6.19
CA VAL A 86 -0.15 -4.82 6.31
C VAL A 86 0.12 -3.39 5.84
N CYS A 87 0.92 -2.68 6.63
CA CYS A 87 1.57 -1.44 6.20
C CYS A 87 3.02 -1.79 5.83
N LEU A 88 3.44 -1.52 4.60
CA LEU A 88 4.80 -1.71 4.13
C LEU A 88 5.53 -0.37 4.06
N VAL A 89 6.80 -0.39 4.40
CA VAL A 89 7.70 0.77 4.32
C VAL A 89 8.92 0.46 3.47
N ALA A 90 9.39 1.46 2.74
CA ALA A 90 10.65 1.43 2.03
C ALA A 90 11.72 2.16 2.85
N VAL A 91 12.79 1.45 3.18
CA VAL A 91 13.94 1.98 3.93
C VAL A 91 15.21 1.83 3.09
N GLU A 92 16.18 2.69 3.31
CA GLU A 92 17.48 2.58 2.64
C GLU A 92 18.24 1.36 3.18
N LYS A 93 18.83 0.56 2.28
CA LYS A 93 19.75 -0.49 2.71
C LYS A 93 21.04 0.15 3.20
N THR A 94 21.33 0.01 4.48
CA THR A 94 22.68 0.27 4.99
C THR A 94 23.59 -0.85 4.50
N ALA A 95 24.72 -0.50 3.88
CA ALA A 95 25.78 -1.45 3.66
C ALA A 95 26.28 -1.89 5.05
N GLN A 96 25.89 -3.07 5.48
CA GLN A 96 26.45 -3.68 6.69
C GLN A 96 27.92 -3.95 6.39
N ASN A 97 28.84 -3.21 7.03
CA ASN A 97 30.21 -3.64 7.19
C ASN A 97 30.14 -4.90 8.08
N GLU A 98 30.34 -6.07 7.47
CA GLU A 98 30.30 -7.38 8.12
C GLU A 98 31.36 -7.55 9.23
N ASN A 99 32.21 -6.54 9.47
CA ASN A 99 33.37 -6.63 10.36
C ASN A 99 33.21 -5.98 11.74
N THR A 100 32.05 -5.43 12.09
CA THR A 100 31.87 -4.88 13.44
C THR A 100 30.56 -5.42 13.99
N GLY A 101 30.66 -6.39 14.90
CA GLY A 101 29.55 -7.00 15.62
C GLY A 101 28.80 -6.04 16.57
N MET A 102 28.69 -4.80 16.18
CA MET A 102 27.97 -3.75 16.84
C MET A 102 26.66 -3.54 16.06
N TYR A 103 25.59 -4.07 16.58
CA TYR A 103 24.24 -3.73 16.15
C TYR A 103 24.04 -2.22 16.37
N SER A 104 24.41 -1.42 15.37
CA SER A 104 24.01 -0.01 15.36
C SER A 104 22.50 0.00 15.15
N HIS A 105 21.79 0.18 16.25
CA HIS A 105 20.37 0.50 16.30
C HIS A 105 20.16 1.91 15.74
N ASP A 106 20.59 2.14 14.50
CA ASP A 106 20.44 3.44 13.86
C ASP A 106 19.07 3.50 13.17
N SER A 107 18.08 3.79 14.00
CA SER A 107 16.68 4.09 13.59
C SER A 107 16.56 5.39 12.79
N THR A 108 17.66 6.02 12.40
CA THR A 108 17.70 7.33 11.74
C THR A 108 17.67 7.25 10.22
N LEU A 109 17.66 6.07 9.62
CA LEU A 109 17.41 5.97 8.17
C LEU A 109 15.93 6.18 7.91
N GLY A 110 15.60 7.43 7.58
CA GLY A 110 14.22 7.87 7.36
C GLY A 110 13.47 6.98 6.37
N ILE A 111 12.19 6.76 6.64
CA ILE A 111 11.29 6.05 5.73
C ILE A 111 11.18 6.86 4.44
N ALA A 112 11.50 6.23 3.32
CA ALA A 112 11.46 6.85 2.01
C ALA A 112 10.08 6.77 1.36
N GLY A 113 9.24 5.82 1.77
CA GLY A 113 7.89 5.65 1.27
C GLY A 113 7.11 4.60 2.05
N THR A 114 5.80 4.62 1.88
CA THR A 114 4.87 3.71 2.54
C THR A 114 3.74 3.30 1.61
N VAL A 115 3.09 2.19 1.89
CA VAL A 115 1.84 1.71 1.28
C VAL A 115 1.12 0.81 2.27
N GLU A 116 -0.20 0.81 2.20
CA GLU A 116 -1.05 -0.05 3.03
C GLU A 116 -1.85 -1.00 2.14
N LEU A 117 -1.90 -2.27 2.52
CA LEU A 117 -2.72 -3.29 1.88
C LEU A 117 -3.64 -3.90 2.92
N ALA A 118 -4.94 -3.92 2.62
CA ALA A 118 -5.95 -4.51 3.51
C ALA A 118 -7.07 -5.15 2.69
N LEU A 119 -7.82 -6.09 3.30
CA LEU A 119 -9.05 -6.56 2.70
C LEU A 119 -10.16 -5.54 2.90
N ARG A 120 -10.91 -5.29 1.83
CA ARG A 120 -12.18 -4.57 1.85
C ARG A 120 -13.31 -5.51 1.47
N THR A 121 -14.48 -5.25 2.02
CA THR A 121 -15.70 -6.02 1.72
C THR A 121 -16.64 -5.18 0.89
N ILE A 122 -17.24 -5.75 -0.16
CA ILE A 122 -18.30 -5.10 -0.92
C ILE A 122 -19.54 -5.03 -0.02
N PRO A 123 -20.06 -3.81 0.31
CA PRO A 123 -21.21 -3.66 1.15
C PRO A 123 -22.47 -4.35 0.56
N LEU A 124 -23.31 -4.87 1.44
CA LEU A 124 -24.63 -5.38 1.07
C LEU A 124 -25.48 -4.22 0.50
N GLY A 125 -26.14 -4.45 -0.63
CA GLY A 125 -26.98 -3.44 -1.29
C GLY A 125 -26.28 -2.54 -2.27
N THR A 126 -24.95 -2.66 -2.45
CA THR A 126 -24.21 -1.91 -3.47
C THR A 126 -24.35 -2.63 -4.82
N THR A 127 -24.87 -1.93 -5.83
CA THR A 127 -24.75 -2.35 -7.23
C THR A 127 -23.32 -2.04 -7.70
N CYS A 128 -22.43 -3.00 -7.53
CA CYS A 128 -21.08 -2.88 -8.07
C CYS A 128 -21.14 -3.11 -9.57
N SER A 129 -20.88 -2.08 -10.36
CA SER A 129 -20.79 -2.19 -11.83
C SER A 129 -19.62 -3.05 -12.29
N PHE A 130 -18.64 -3.30 -11.44
CA PHE A 130 -17.57 -4.27 -11.72
C PHE A 130 -17.97 -5.67 -11.26
N THR A 131 -18.77 -6.19 -11.84
CA THR A 131 -19.49 -7.25 -12.47
C THR A 131 -19.44 -8.69 -11.98
N SER A 132 -18.49 -9.23 -11.34
CA SER A 132 -18.45 -10.66 -11.01
C SER A 132 -18.43 -10.95 -9.52
N TYR A 133 -18.22 -9.94 -8.72
CA TYR A 133 -18.08 -10.12 -7.28
C TYR A 133 -19.42 -9.97 -6.57
N ARG A 134 -19.77 -11.02 -5.81
CA ARG A 134 -20.99 -11.04 -5.03
C ARG A 134 -20.88 -10.11 -3.82
N GLN A 135 -22.01 -9.62 -3.34
CA GLN A 135 -22.10 -8.93 -2.06
C GLN A 135 -21.45 -9.76 -0.96
N GLY A 136 -20.67 -9.10 -0.08
CA GLY A 136 -19.88 -9.78 0.95
C GLY A 136 -18.52 -10.32 0.47
N TYR A 137 -18.19 -10.18 -0.82
CA TYR A 137 -16.88 -10.57 -1.35
C TYR A 137 -15.78 -9.66 -0.76
N GLN A 138 -14.71 -10.30 -0.29
CA GLN A 138 -13.52 -9.61 0.21
C GLN A 138 -12.48 -9.53 -0.89
N TYR A 139 -11.85 -8.38 -1.03
CA TYR A 139 -10.83 -8.13 -2.03
C TYR A 139 -9.67 -7.29 -1.47
N PRO A 140 -8.43 -7.56 -1.88
CA PRO A 140 -7.27 -6.77 -1.47
C PRO A 140 -7.35 -5.37 -2.07
N TYR A 141 -7.12 -4.38 -1.24
CA TYR A 141 -7.20 -2.99 -1.60
C TYR A 141 -5.98 -2.23 -1.11
N LEU A 142 -5.34 -1.51 -2.04
CA LEU A 142 -4.19 -0.63 -1.78
C LEU A 142 -4.64 0.77 -1.39
N SER A 143 -4.06 1.28 -0.33
CA SER A 143 -4.24 2.66 0.13
C SER A 143 -2.91 3.26 0.61
N ASN A 144 -2.91 4.56 0.88
CA ASN A 144 -1.81 5.25 1.53
C ASN A 144 -0.43 5.06 0.85
N LEU A 145 -0.41 4.89 -0.49
CA LEU A 145 0.86 4.90 -1.23
C LEU A 145 1.43 6.32 -1.26
N ALA A 146 2.55 6.49 -0.60
CA ALA A 146 3.25 7.76 -0.54
C ALA A 146 4.76 7.56 -0.61
N VAL A 147 5.47 8.52 -1.23
CA VAL A 147 6.93 8.56 -1.29
C VAL A 147 7.38 9.95 -0.89
N HIS A 148 8.32 10.00 0.06
CA HIS A 148 8.90 11.25 0.53
C HIS A 148 9.36 12.12 -0.65
N THR A 149 9.09 13.40 -0.63
CA THR A 149 9.30 14.31 -1.77
C THR A 149 10.72 14.27 -2.31
N THR A 150 11.73 14.25 -1.43
CA THR A 150 13.16 14.20 -1.80
C THR A 150 13.61 12.84 -2.36
N ARG A 151 12.82 11.78 -2.18
CA ARG A 151 13.13 10.41 -2.61
C ARG A 151 12.30 9.94 -3.79
N ARG A 152 11.51 10.84 -4.40
CA ARG A 152 10.70 10.53 -5.61
C ARG A 152 11.60 10.21 -6.81
N ARG A 153 11.03 9.53 -7.81
CA ARG A 153 11.66 9.14 -9.08
C ARG A 153 12.80 8.12 -8.96
N GLN A 154 12.94 7.46 -7.81
CA GLN A 154 13.94 6.42 -7.52
C GLN A 154 13.35 4.99 -7.53
N GLY A 155 12.17 4.79 -8.13
CA GLY A 155 11.55 3.47 -8.24
C GLY A 155 10.85 2.94 -6.97
N ILE A 156 10.86 3.70 -5.86
CA ILE A 156 10.34 3.28 -4.55
C ILE A 156 8.87 2.87 -4.62
N ALA A 157 8.01 3.70 -5.24
CA ALA A 157 6.58 3.40 -5.37
C ALA A 157 6.33 2.09 -6.13
N GLY A 158 7.07 1.86 -7.22
CA GLY A 158 6.99 0.61 -7.97
C GLY A 158 7.36 -0.60 -7.13
N LYS A 159 8.41 -0.48 -6.33
CA LYS A 159 8.87 -1.56 -5.43
C LYS A 159 7.85 -1.87 -4.33
N LEU A 160 7.28 -0.85 -3.72
CA LEU A 160 6.20 -0.99 -2.74
C LEU A 160 4.98 -1.69 -3.34
N LEU A 161 4.55 -1.29 -4.54
CA LEU A 161 3.42 -1.93 -5.24
C LEU A 161 3.69 -3.40 -5.56
N LEU A 162 4.86 -3.72 -6.10
CA LEU A 162 5.24 -5.11 -6.38
C LEU A 162 5.26 -5.97 -5.10
N SER A 163 5.72 -5.42 -3.97
CA SER A 163 5.66 -6.12 -2.69
C SER A 163 4.21 -6.36 -2.24
N CYS A 164 3.31 -5.40 -2.43
CA CYS A 164 1.88 -5.60 -2.14
C CYS A 164 1.24 -6.68 -3.03
N GLU A 165 1.62 -6.76 -4.30
CA GLU A 165 1.16 -7.82 -5.21
C GLU A 165 1.58 -9.21 -4.72
N GLN A 166 2.81 -9.35 -4.21
CA GLN A 166 3.29 -10.60 -3.61
C GLN A 166 2.52 -10.95 -2.33
N VAL A 167 2.24 -9.94 -1.48
CA VAL A 167 1.43 -10.15 -0.27
C VAL A 167 0.01 -10.58 -0.62
N ALA A 168 -0.66 -9.90 -1.56
CA ALA A 168 -2.00 -10.27 -1.99
C ALA A 168 -2.06 -11.72 -2.51
N LYS A 169 -1.07 -12.13 -3.30
CA LYS A 169 -0.92 -13.53 -3.74
C LYS A 169 -0.74 -14.50 -2.57
N SER A 170 0.09 -14.16 -1.59
CA SER A 170 0.29 -15.00 -0.40
C SER A 170 -0.98 -15.15 0.43
N TRP A 171 -1.89 -14.17 0.35
CA TRP A 171 -3.22 -14.26 0.95
C TRP A 171 -4.23 -15.08 0.10
N GLY A 172 -3.82 -15.53 -1.10
CA GLY A 172 -4.66 -16.34 -2.00
C GLY A 172 -5.54 -15.52 -2.93
N PHE A 173 -5.20 -14.26 -3.19
CA PHE A 173 -5.96 -13.40 -4.09
C PHE A 173 -5.23 -13.21 -5.43
N ASP A 174 -6.01 -13.27 -6.51
CA ASP A 174 -5.52 -13.06 -7.87
C ASP A 174 -5.79 -11.64 -8.39
N ASP A 175 -6.49 -10.82 -7.61
CA ASP A 175 -6.89 -9.48 -8.01
C ASP A 175 -6.50 -8.45 -6.96
N LEU A 176 -6.16 -7.24 -7.39
CA LEU A 176 -5.74 -6.13 -6.54
C LEU A 176 -6.34 -4.82 -7.02
N PHE A 177 -6.90 -4.05 -6.11
CA PHE A 177 -7.65 -2.83 -6.40
C PHE A 177 -7.06 -1.61 -5.69
N LEU A 178 -7.24 -0.45 -6.30
CA LEU A 178 -6.91 0.84 -5.69
C LEU A 178 -7.75 1.96 -6.30
N HIS A 179 -7.85 3.10 -5.60
CA HIS A 179 -8.38 4.32 -6.18
C HIS A 179 -7.28 5.33 -6.44
N VAL A 180 -7.46 6.11 -7.49
CA VAL A 180 -6.62 7.26 -7.82
C VAL A 180 -7.49 8.43 -8.28
N LEU A 181 -7.11 9.65 -7.93
CA LEU A 181 -7.78 10.84 -8.42
C LEU A 181 -7.46 11.06 -9.90
N GLU A 182 -8.45 11.46 -10.69
CA GLU A 182 -8.33 11.70 -12.14
C GLU A 182 -7.23 12.71 -12.47
N ASN A 183 -7.04 13.72 -11.65
CA ASN A 183 -6.03 14.77 -11.82
C ASN A 183 -4.62 14.33 -11.31
N ASN A 184 -4.48 13.17 -10.67
CA ASN A 184 -3.17 12.66 -10.25
C ASN A 184 -2.48 11.91 -11.40
N HIS A 185 -2.02 12.67 -12.40
CA HIS A 185 -1.43 12.12 -13.63
C HIS A 185 -0.19 11.25 -13.35
N GLN A 186 0.63 11.62 -12.36
CA GLN A 186 1.86 10.89 -12.04
C GLN A 186 1.55 9.49 -11.47
N ALA A 187 0.62 9.40 -10.52
CA ALA A 187 0.22 8.12 -9.95
C ALA A 187 -0.49 7.25 -11.01
N ARG A 188 -1.36 7.82 -11.83
CA ARG A 188 -2.02 7.11 -12.93
C ARG A 188 -1.02 6.49 -13.91
N GLN A 189 -0.03 7.26 -14.36
CA GLN A 189 1.02 6.74 -15.24
C GLN A 189 1.80 5.60 -14.60
N LEU A 190 2.11 5.69 -13.30
CA LEU A 190 2.78 4.62 -12.57
C LEU A 190 1.93 3.34 -12.57
N TYR A 191 0.67 3.43 -12.19
CA TYR A 191 -0.23 2.27 -12.12
C TYR A 191 -0.43 1.62 -13.49
N LEU A 192 -0.69 2.41 -14.53
CA LEU A 192 -0.84 1.90 -15.90
C LEU A 192 0.44 1.19 -16.39
N LYS A 193 1.62 1.77 -16.10
CA LYS A 193 2.92 1.15 -16.43
C LYS A 193 3.12 -0.19 -15.72
N LEU A 194 2.57 -0.35 -14.52
CA LEU A 194 2.63 -1.60 -13.75
C LEU A 194 1.50 -2.58 -14.10
N GLY A 195 0.67 -2.27 -15.10
CA GLY A 195 -0.36 -3.18 -15.63
C GLY A 195 -1.71 -3.07 -14.92
N TYR A 196 -1.93 -2.03 -14.10
CA TYR A 196 -3.28 -1.72 -13.60
C TYR A 196 -4.13 -1.16 -14.73
N GLN A 197 -5.40 -1.53 -14.76
CA GLN A 197 -6.38 -1.10 -15.75
C GLN A 197 -7.51 -0.31 -15.09
N LEU A 198 -8.12 0.58 -15.84
CA LEU A 198 -9.29 1.32 -15.37
C LEU A 198 -10.49 0.37 -15.31
N GLU A 199 -11.07 0.23 -14.13
CA GLU A 199 -12.27 -0.57 -13.91
C GLU A 199 -13.53 0.31 -13.89
N GLN A 200 -13.48 1.42 -13.15
CA GLN A 200 -14.63 2.31 -12.98
C GLN A 200 -14.18 3.74 -12.70
N ILE A 201 -15.00 4.70 -13.12
CA ILE A 201 -14.90 6.12 -12.73
C ILE A 201 -16.10 6.46 -11.86
N ASP A 202 -15.84 7.04 -10.68
CA ASP A 202 -16.93 7.54 -9.85
C ASP A 202 -17.62 8.73 -10.52
N THR A 203 -18.91 8.57 -10.78
CA THR A 203 -19.78 9.56 -11.44
C THR A 203 -20.76 10.21 -10.46
N SER A 204 -20.48 10.14 -9.15
CA SER A 204 -21.40 10.71 -8.16
C SER A 204 -21.61 12.21 -8.35
N TRP A 205 -22.81 12.68 -8.05
CA TRP A 205 -23.23 14.09 -8.23
C TRP A 205 -22.38 15.08 -7.41
N SER A 206 -21.73 14.60 -6.36
CA SER A 206 -20.85 15.41 -5.51
C SER A 206 -19.68 16.04 -6.28
N HIS A 207 -19.14 15.33 -7.28
CA HIS A 207 -18.05 15.85 -8.12
C HIS A 207 -18.47 17.08 -8.93
N TRP A 208 -19.70 17.05 -9.46
CA TRP A 208 -20.23 18.17 -10.24
C TRP A 208 -20.50 19.39 -9.36
N LEU A 209 -21.07 19.17 -8.14
CA LEU A 209 -21.45 20.25 -7.24
C LEU A 209 -20.24 20.92 -6.57
N PHE A 210 -19.21 20.15 -6.20
CA PHE A 210 -18.06 20.64 -5.44
C PHE A 210 -16.78 20.81 -6.30
N LYS A 211 -16.83 20.60 -7.61
CA LYS A 211 -15.67 20.65 -8.53
C LYS A 211 -14.49 19.81 -8.05
N GLN A 212 -14.75 18.73 -7.35
CA GLN A 212 -13.71 17.81 -6.90
C GLN A 212 -13.30 16.86 -8.02
N PRO A 213 -12.00 16.49 -8.09
CA PRO A 213 -11.56 15.50 -9.09
C PRO A 213 -12.23 14.15 -8.85
N ARG A 214 -12.63 13.47 -9.93
CA ARG A 214 -13.26 12.17 -9.85
C ARG A 214 -12.28 11.12 -9.35
N GLN A 215 -12.80 10.12 -8.64
CA GLN A 215 -12.03 8.94 -8.26
C GLN A 215 -12.14 7.89 -9.37
N MET A 216 -11.02 7.29 -9.70
CA MET A 216 -10.90 6.20 -10.66
C MET A 216 -10.53 4.94 -9.90
N LEU A 217 -11.35 3.91 -9.98
CA LEU A 217 -11.02 2.57 -9.49
C LEU A 217 -10.13 1.90 -10.53
N LEU A 218 -8.94 1.49 -10.12
CA LEU A 218 -8.04 0.69 -10.93
C LEU A 218 -7.96 -0.73 -10.38
N HIS A 219 -7.82 -1.68 -11.28
CA HIS A 219 -7.73 -3.10 -11.01
C HIS A 219 -6.52 -3.71 -11.72
N LYS A 220 -5.89 -4.69 -11.08
CA LYS A 220 -4.85 -5.53 -11.69
C LYS A 220 -5.09 -6.98 -11.36
N HIS A 221 -5.17 -7.82 -12.39
CA HIS A 221 -5.14 -9.27 -12.25
C HIS A 221 -3.69 -9.73 -12.06
N LEU A 222 -3.43 -10.41 -10.94
CA LEU A 222 -2.11 -10.89 -10.55
C LEU A 222 -1.87 -12.26 -11.20
N LYS A 223 -1.15 -12.29 -12.33
CA LYS A 223 -0.83 -13.56 -13.01
C LYS A 223 -0.20 -14.55 -12.03
N SER A 224 -0.74 -15.75 -11.99
CA SER A 224 -0.08 -16.87 -11.34
C SER A 224 1.28 -17.08 -12.03
N SER A 225 2.36 -17.06 -11.26
CA SER A 225 3.64 -17.54 -11.75
C SER A 225 3.53 -19.06 -11.88
N ASN A 226 3.01 -19.53 -13.02
CA ASN A 226 3.17 -20.92 -13.38
C ASN A 226 4.67 -21.17 -13.50
N SER A 227 5.21 -21.86 -12.50
CA SER A 227 6.48 -22.54 -12.60
C SER A 227 6.41 -23.53 -13.76
N ASN A 228 7.11 -23.21 -14.84
CA ASN A 228 7.59 -24.21 -15.78
C ASN A 228 8.75 -24.97 -15.14
#